data_f3fbdc6b9e46ebe53e4bd1601383c608
#
_entry.id   f3fbdc6b9e46ebe53e4bd1601383c608
#
_cell.length_a   1.000
_cell.length_b   1.000
_cell.length_c   1.000
_cell.angle_alpha   90.00
_cell.angle_beta   90.00
_cell.angle_gamma   90.00
#
_symmetry.space_group_name_H-M   'P 1'
#
loop_
_entity.id
_entity.type
_entity.pdbx_description
1 polymer ?
#
loop_
_entity_poly.entity_id
_entity_poly.type
_entity_poly.pdbx_seq_one_letter_code
_entity_poly.pdbx_strand_id
1 'polypeptide(L)'
;MDSSNFSIFSSNRHSLQIFVKMFETKKQFSACPICNKEDIATRLHTKDYSLTQEDFQIIQCAHCTLEYTDPVPAKDQIAPYYNFPSYISHTDTKEGIVNKMYHKVRNYTLTQKTNWIQSLFTGHKGNILEVGAGTGAFADAMTKKGWKVTALEPDATSRQKALEKYNIALLPIENLNELPPSQYEIITLWHVLEHVHELEAYMKAFHNLLKPNGRLVIAVPNYTSYDAQFYKKYWAAYDVPRHLYHFSPLAMHYLAKKYKMSIVQKIPMWFDSFYVSLLSEKYKKTGFLGMIRAFLVGCISNLKALQNADRGSSIIYEIRKNQVL
;
A
#
# COMPACT_ATOMS: atom_id res chain seq x y z
N MET A 1 29.74 13.70 -51.56
CA MET A 1 30.23 13.56 -50.17
C MET A 1 29.00 13.75 -49.28
N ASP A 2 28.62 12.69 -48.67
CA ASP A 2 27.27 12.43 -48.13
C ASP A 2 27.14 12.95 -46.71
N SER A 3 26.11 13.77 -46.44
CA SER A 3 25.89 14.47 -45.19
C SER A 3 24.89 13.72 -44.25
N SER A 4 24.84 12.36 -44.34
CA SER A 4 23.84 11.55 -43.63
C SER A 4 24.29 10.85 -42.32
N ASN A 5 25.50 11.14 -41.82
CA ASN A 5 26.06 10.43 -40.64
C ASN A 5 26.10 11.21 -39.33
N PHE A 6 25.36 12.33 -39.20
CA PHE A 6 25.42 13.15 -37.97
C PHE A 6 24.18 13.03 -37.05
N SER A 7 23.13 12.30 -37.43
CA SER A 7 21.88 12.25 -36.63
C SER A 7 21.77 11.09 -35.62
N ILE A 8 22.62 10.05 -35.73
CA ILE A 8 22.53 8.85 -34.84
C ILE A 8 23.23 9.05 -33.48
N PHE A 9 24.21 9.98 -33.40
CA PHE A 9 24.94 10.24 -32.15
C PHE A 9 24.23 11.18 -31.15
N SER A 10 23.24 11.97 -31.59
CA SER A 10 22.52 12.90 -30.70
C SER A 10 21.44 12.22 -29.87
N SER A 11 20.79 11.20 -30.41
CA SER A 11 19.73 10.43 -29.71
C SER A 11 20.28 9.61 -28.52
N ASN A 12 21.48 9.06 -28.65
CA ASN A 12 22.12 8.28 -27.60
C ASN A 12 22.61 9.12 -26.41
N ARG A 13 23.01 10.37 -26.61
CA ARG A 13 23.44 11.26 -25.52
C ARG A 13 22.27 11.74 -24.67
N HIS A 14 21.12 11.99 -25.28
CA HIS A 14 19.93 12.42 -24.55
C HIS A 14 19.35 11.27 -23.69
N SER A 15 19.31 10.06 -24.25
CA SER A 15 18.90 8.84 -23.53
C SER A 15 19.88 8.50 -22.41
N LEU A 16 21.19 8.68 -22.62
CA LEU A 16 22.21 8.45 -21.58
C LEU A 16 22.15 9.52 -20.47
N GLN A 17 21.89 10.78 -20.81
CA GLN A 17 21.71 11.85 -19.82
C GLN A 17 20.43 11.70 -19.00
N ILE A 18 19.34 11.24 -19.61
CA ILE A 18 18.10 10.91 -18.88
C ILE A 18 18.35 9.70 -17.95
N PHE A 19 19.07 8.68 -18.44
CA PHE A 19 19.42 7.48 -17.66
C PHE A 19 20.33 7.82 -16.48
N VAL A 20 21.38 8.63 -16.69
CA VAL A 20 22.28 9.09 -15.62
C VAL A 20 21.53 9.99 -14.62
N LYS A 21 20.66 10.87 -15.07
CA LYS A 21 19.85 11.74 -14.19
C LYS A 21 18.83 10.96 -13.37
N MET A 22 18.34 9.81 -13.85
CA MET A 22 17.51 8.89 -13.06
C MET A 22 18.29 8.19 -11.93
N PHE A 23 19.59 7.97 -12.08
CA PHE A 23 20.40 7.36 -11.03
C PHE A 23 20.84 8.34 -9.93
N GLU A 24 21.02 9.63 -10.26
CA GLU A 24 21.48 10.65 -9.30
C GLU A 24 20.43 11.05 -8.25
N THR A 25 19.18 10.62 -8.40
CA THR A 25 18.04 11.08 -7.58
C THR A 25 17.35 9.96 -6.78
N LYS A 26 17.90 8.73 -6.80
CA LYS A 26 17.39 7.63 -5.97
C LYS A 26 17.95 7.75 -4.55
N LYS A 27 17.08 7.80 -3.55
CA LYS A 27 17.44 7.88 -2.14
C LYS A 27 17.90 6.52 -1.63
N GLN A 28 19.08 6.48 -1.01
CA GLN A 28 19.54 5.34 -0.20
C GLN A 28 19.39 5.66 1.28
N PHE A 29 19.00 4.64 2.06
CA PHE A 29 18.89 4.78 3.50
C PHE A 29 20.19 4.33 4.17
N SER A 30 20.78 5.19 5.00
CA SER A 30 21.93 4.83 5.87
C SER A 30 21.48 4.22 7.21
N ALA A 31 20.21 4.40 7.57
CA ALA A 31 19.62 3.89 8.81
C ALA A 31 18.12 3.56 8.59
N CYS A 32 17.57 2.73 9.45
CA CYS A 32 16.17 2.32 9.41
C CYS A 32 15.23 3.52 9.56
N PRO A 33 14.25 3.71 8.66
CA PRO A 33 13.32 4.84 8.71
C PRO A 33 12.35 4.82 9.91
N ILE A 34 12.16 3.69 10.58
CA ILE A 34 11.35 3.62 11.80
C ILE A 34 12.17 3.85 13.06
N CYS A 35 13.22 3.06 13.30
CA CYS A 35 13.91 3.03 14.58
C CYS A 35 15.27 3.75 14.58
N ASN A 36 15.69 4.29 13.44
CA ASN A 36 16.94 5.02 13.22
C ASN A 36 18.22 4.21 13.57
N LYS A 37 18.14 2.88 13.63
CA LYS A 37 19.30 2.01 13.80
C LYS A 37 19.99 1.77 12.46
N GLU A 38 21.33 1.69 12.52
CA GLU A 38 22.17 1.46 11.34
C GLU A 38 22.43 -0.02 11.06
N ASP A 39 21.96 -0.91 11.93
CA ASP A 39 22.05 -2.36 11.75
C ASP A 39 21.00 -2.80 10.72
N ILE A 40 21.36 -2.59 9.45
CA ILE A 40 20.55 -2.85 8.26
C ILE A 40 21.36 -3.71 7.29
N ALA A 41 20.71 -4.66 6.64
CA ALA A 41 21.35 -5.53 5.67
C ALA A 41 20.44 -5.85 4.49
N THR A 42 21.04 -6.09 3.32
CA THR A 42 20.32 -6.61 2.15
C THR A 42 19.77 -8.00 2.46
N ARG A 43 18.46 -8.14 2.40
CA ARG A 43 17.79 -9.43 2.59
C ARG A 43 17.62 -10.21 1.30
N LEU A 44 17.20 -9.53 0.23
CA LEU A 44 17.03 -10.16 -1.09
C LEU A 44 17.11 -9.13 -2.22
N HIS A 45 17.35 -9.63 -3.42
CA HIS A 45 17.23 -8.88 -4.67
C HIS A 45 15.94 -9.28 -5.38
N THR A 46 15.23 -8.30 -5.90
CA THR A 46 13.98 -8.49 -6.65
C THR A 46 13.90 -7.50 -7.81
N LYS A 47 12.82 -7.55 -8.57
CA LYS A 47 12.60 -6.68 -9.74
C LYS A 47 11.22 -6.06 -9.71
N ASP A 48 11.07 -4.96 -10.42
CA ASP A 48 9.74 -4.52 -10.86
C ASP A 48 9.20 -5.47 -11.94
N TYR A 49 8.63 -6.60 -11.51
CA TYR A 49 8.07 -7.60 -12.44
C TYR A 49 6.82 -7.10 -13.17
N SER A 50 6.19 -6.04 -12.69
CA SER A 50 4.93 -5.54 -13.24
C SER A 50 5.12 -4.59 -14.42
N LEU A 51 6.23 -3.84 -14.47
CA LEU A 51 6.41 -2.79 -15.47
C LEU A 51 7.84 -2.73 -16.03
N THR A 52 8.79 -2.15 -15.26
CA THR A 52 10.09 -1.72 -15.81
C THR A 52 11.12 -2.83 -15.92
N GLN A 53 10.98 -3.90 -15.19
CA GLN A 53 11.96 -4.98 -15.02
C GLN A 53 13.28 -4.52 -14.36
N GLU A 54 13.32 -3.32 -13.82
CA GLU A 54 14.46 -2.80 -13.07
C GLU A 54 14.72 -3.63 -11.81
N ASP A 55 16.01 -3.74 -11.45
CA ASP A 55 16.46 -4.44 -10.25
C ASP A 55 16.42 -3.54 -9.03
N PHE A 56 15.95 -4.09 -7.90
CA PHE A 56 15.88 -3.45 -6.59
C PHE A 56 16.37 -4.40 -5.50
N GLN A 57 16.79 -3.83 -4.39
CA GLN A 57 17.10 -4.58 -3.17
C GLN A 57 16.00 -4.37 -2.13
N ILE A 58 15.79 -5.37 -1.30
CA ILE A 58 15.03 -5.26 -0.07
C ILE A 58 16.02 -5.27 1.07
N ILE A 59 16.08 -4.17 1.80
CA ILE A 59 16.91 -3.99 3.01
C ILE A 59 16.05 -4.33 4.22
N GLN A 60 16.62 -5.02 5.20
CA GLN A 60 15.96 -5.33 6.47
C GLN A 60 16.72 -4.71 7.63
N CYS A 61 16.00 -4.11 8.56
CA CYS A 61 16.51 -3.68 9.85
C CYS A 61 16.50 -4.86 10.83
N ALA A 62 17.66 -5.20 11.41
CA ALA A 62 17.76 -6.28 12.39
C ALA A 62 17.01 -5.97 13.70
N HIS A 63 16.81 -4.69 14.04
CA HIS A 63 16.19 -4.28 15.29
C HIS A 63 14.66 -4.32 15.27
N CYS A 64 14.03 -3.59 14.31
CA CYS A 64 12.56 -3.50 14.25
C CYS A 64 11.92 -4.39 13.18
N THR A 65 12.74 -5.10 12.42
CA THR A 65 12.34 -5.98 11.31
C THR A 65 11.61 -5.29 10.15
N LEU A 66 11.61 -3.94 10.07
CA LEU A 66 11.12 -3.28 8.87
C LEU A 66 11.96 -3.71 7.68
N GLU A 67 11.30 -4.08 6.60
CA GLU A 67 11.92 -4.16 5.28
C GLU A 67 11.55 -2.93 4.46
N TYR A 68 12.44 -2.51 3.57
CA TYR A 68 12.20 -1.40 2.66
C TYR A 68 12.97 -1.56 1.36
N THR A 69 12.40 -0.98 0.31
CA THR A 69 12.99 -0.97 -1.04
C THR A 69 14.21 -0.08 -1.08
N ASP A 70 15.26 -0.49 -1.77
CA ASP A 70 16.47 0.29 -2.00
C ASP A 70 17.01 0.07 -3.43
N PRO A 71 17.38 1.10 -4.16
CA PRO A 71 17.15 2.51 -3.88
C PRO A 71 15.68 2.93 -4.12
N VAL A 72 15.18 3.92 -3.38
CA VAL A 72 13.82 4.46 -3.55
C VAL A 72 13.86 5.60 -4.57
N PRO A 73 13.02 5.60 -5.63
CA PRO A 73 12.82 6.77 -6.47
C PRO A 73 12.33 7.96 -5.65
N ALA A 74 12.81 9.17 -5.96
CA ALA A 74 12.33 10.37 -5.30
C ALA A 74 10.84 10.61 -5.57
N LYS A 75 10.16 11.39 -4.71
CA LYS A 75 8.70 11.61 -4.77
C LYS A 75 8.23 12.18 -6.13
N ASP A 76 9.04 13.02 -6.74
CA ASP A 76 8.81 13.60 -8.07
C ASP A 76 9.13 12.65 -9.23
N GLN A 77 9.76 11.52 -8.95
CA GLN A 77 10.19 10.53 -9.95
C GLN A 77 9.45 9.20 -9.87
N ILE A 78 8.58 9.03 -8.89
CA ILE A 78 7.84 7.77 -8.71
C ILE A 78 6.69 7.62 -9.71
N ALA A 79 6.14 8.71 -10.25
CA ALA A 79 4.96 8.71 -11.10
C ALA A 79 5.06 7.78 -12.33
N PRO A 80 6.20 7.66 -13.07
CA PRO A 80 6.34 6.73 -14.18
C PRO A 80 6.10 5.27 -13.80
N TYR A 81 6.38 4.85 -12.56
CA TYR A 81 6.16 3.49 -12.09
C TYR A 81 4.68 3.14 -11.86
N TYR A 82 3.79 4.13 -11.89
CA TYR A 82 2.34 3.94 -11.82
C TYR A 82 1.66 4.03 -13.20
N ASN A 83 2.39 4.41 -14.25
CA ASN A 83 1.83 4.67 -15.57
C ASN A 83 1.80 3.39 -16.43
N PHE A 84 0.94 2.43 -16.09
CA PHE A 84 0.70 1.24 -16.93
C PHE A 84 -0.79 0.84 -16.97
N PRO A 85 -1.25 0.32 -18.13
CA PRO A 85 -2.68 0.09 -18.36
C PRO A 85 -3.35 -0.83 -17.32
N SER A 86 -2.64 -1.84 -16.82
CA SER A 86 -3.20 -2.77 -15.83
C SER A 86 -3.32 -2.16 -14.42
N TYR A 87 -2.54 -1.15 -14.09
CA TYR A 87 -2.69 -0.42 -12.82
C TYR A 87 -3.92 0.50 -12.87
N ILE A 88 -4.14 1.15 -14.00
CA ILE A 88 -5.31 1.99 -14.25
C ILE A 88 -6.58 1.14 -14.39
N SER A 89 -6.47 -0.09 -14.96
CA SER A 89 -7.60 -0.98 -15.21
C SER A 89 -8.10 -1.74 -13.97
N HIS A 90 -7.38 -1.72 -12.84
CA HIS A 90 -7.95 -2.20 -11.56
C HIS A 90 -9.24 -1.47 -11.18
N THR A 91 -9.61 -0.48 -11.95
CA THR A 91 -10.71 0.39 -11.59
C THR A 91 -12.04 0.05 -12.24
N ASP A 92 -12.21 -0.43 -13.45
CA ASP A 92 -13.60 -0.54 -13.97
C ASP A 92 -13.84 -1.29 -15.33
N THR A 93 -12.98 -2.17 -15.82
CA THR A 93 -13.34 -2.96 -17.01
C THR A 93 -14.32 -4.08 -16.66
N LYS A 94 -15.52 -4.01 -17.22
CA LYS A 94 -16.63 -4.94 -16.93
C LYS A 94 -16.63 -6.25 -17.73
N GLU A 95 -15.61 -6.54 -18.53
CA GLU A 95 -15.62 -7.67 -19.46
C GLU A 95 -14.86 -8.89 -18.92
N GLY A 96 -15.48 -10.06 -19.03
CA GLY A 96 -14.93 -11.38 -18.67
C GLY A 96 -15.35 -11.92 -17.29
N ILE A 97 -15.34 -13.27 -17.16
CA ILE A 97 -15.72 -13.99 -15.93
C ILE A 97 -14.81 -13.62 -14.75
N VAL A 98 -13.51 -13.46 -15.01
CA VAL A 98 -12.51 -13.10 -14.00
C VAL A 98 -12.79 -11.70 -13.41
N ASN A 99 -13.14 -10.75 -14.28
CA ASN A 99 -13.46 -9.38 -13.84
C ASN A 99 -14.78 -9.35 -13.04
N LYS A 100 -15.79 -10.14 -13.44
CA LYS A 100 -17.04 -10.27 -12.66
C LYS A 100 -16.77 -10.84 -11.26
N MET A 101 -15.90 -11.85 -11.15
CA MET A 101 -15.54 -12.43 -9.87
C MET A 101 -14.73 -11.42 -9.02
N TYR A 102 -13.78 -10.71 -9.61
CA TYR A 102 -13.05 -9.62 -8.95
C TYR A 102 -14.00 -8.56 -8.38
N HIS A 103 -14.98 -8.07 -9.17
CA HIS A 103 -15.96 -7.10 -8.69
C HIS A 103 -16.84 -7.64 -7.55
N LYS A 104 -17.23 -8.93 -7.59
CA LYS A 104 -17.96 -9.56 -6.48
C LYS A 104 -17.12 -9.59 -5.20
N VAL A 105 -15.86 -10.01 -5.29
CA VAL A 105 -14.93 -10.04 -4.14
C VAL A 105 -14.70 -8.63 -3.61
N ARG A 106 -14.46 -7.65 -4.50
CA ARG A 106 -14.31 -6.24 -4.13
C ARG A 106 -15.51 -5.70 -3.37
N ASN A 107 -16.72 -5.94 -3.87
CA ASN A 107 -17.95 -5.48 -3.22
C ASN A 107 -18.17 -6.19 -1.88
N TYR A 108 -17.88 -7.48 -1.80
CA TYR A 108 -17.96 -8.23 -0.55
C TYR A 108 -16.96 -7.68 0.49
N THR A 109 -15.70 -7.51 0.10
CA THR A 109 -14.65 -6.98 1.00
C THR A 109 -14.96 -5.55 1.44
N LEU A 110 -15.49 -4.71 0.53
CA LEU A 110 -15.94 -3.36 0.87
C LEU A 110 -17.06 -3.39 1.92
N THR A 111 -18.05 -4.27 1.75
CA THR A 111 -19.14 -4.45 2.72
C THR A 111 -18.59 -4.92 4.07
N GLN A 112 -17.68 -5.89 4.09
CA GLN A 112 -17.04 -6.35 5.34
C GLN A 112 -16.25 -5.24 6.02
N LYS A 113 -15.42 -4.49 5.30
CA LYS A 113 -14.66 -3.34 5.82
C LYS A 113 -15.59 -2.31 6.46
N THR A 114 -16.64 -1.89 5.73
CA THR A 114 -17.56 -0.84 6.25
C THR A 114 -18.40 -1.32 7.42
N ASN A 115 -18.85 -2.58 7.45
CA ASN A 115 -19.56 -3.18 8.57
C ASN A 115 -18.67 -3.27 9.82
N TRP A 116 -17.43 -3.72 9.64
CA TRP A 116 -16.47 -3.78 10.72
C TRP A 116 -16.16 -2.38 11.29
N ILE A 117 -15.87 -1.38 10.43
CA ILE A 117 -15.67 -0.01 10.88
C ILE A 117 -16.90 0.49 11.68
N GLN A 118 -18.11 0.19 11.22
CA GLN A 118 -19.32 0.58 11.93
C GLN A 118 -19.44 -0.10 13.29
N SER A 119 -19.03 -1.36 13.44
CA SER A 119 -19.07 -2.10 14.70
C SER A 119 -18.09 -1.57 15.76
N LEU A 120 -17.07 -0.81 15.35
CA LEU A 120 -16.13 -0.19 16.29
C LEU A 120 -16.75 0.95 17.11
N PHE A 121 -17.90 1.49 16.67
CA PHE A 121 -18.59 2.59 17.31
C PHE A 121 -20.09 2.25 17.47
N THR A 122 -20.52 2.11 18.70
CA THR A 122 -21.94 1.90 19.04
C THR A 122 -22.65 3.24 19.23
N GLY A 123 -23.69 3.51 18.42
CA GLY A 123 -24.57 4.65 18.56
C GLY A 123 -24.24 5.83 17.67
N HIS A 124 -23.37 6.72 18.05
CA HIS A 124 -23.14 7.96 17.32
C HIS A 124 -22.17 7.83 16.15
N LYS A 125 -22.59 8.31 14.98
CA LYS A 125 -21.72 8.38 13.77
C LYS A 125 -20.98 9.71 13.79
N GLY A 126 -19.66 9.63 13.61
CA GLY A 126 -18.76 10.77 13.68
C GLY A 126 -18.09 11.10 12.34
N ASN A 127 -16.93 11.70 12.42
CA ASN A 127 -16.11 12.06 11.29
C ASN A 127 -15.10 10.93 10.97
N ILE A 128 -14.99 10.54 9.73
CA ILE A 128 -13.99 9.60 9.23
C ILE A 128 -13.08 10.30 8.22
N LEU A 129 -11.78 10.05 8.32
CA LEU A 129 -10.80 10.43 7.31
C LEU A 129 -10.34 9.17 6.59
N GLU A 130 -10.52 9.13 5.27
CA GLU A 130 -9.92 8.12 4.41
C GLU A 130 -8.71 8.72 3.69
N VAL A 131 -7.55 8.09 3.82
CA VAL A 131 -6.31 8.50 3.14
C VAL A 131 -6.00 7.49 2.05
N GLY A 132 -5.80 7.98 0.82
CA GLY A 132 -5.66 7.14 -0.37
C GLY A 132 -6.97 6.52 -0.79
N ALA A 133 -8.00 7.36 -1.03
CA ALA A 133 -9.37 6.92 -1.28
C ALA A 133 -9.57 6.28 -2.67
N GLY A 134 -8.58 6.35 -3.55
CA GLY A 134 -8.68 5.85 -4.93
C GLY A 134 -9.87 6.48 -5.64
N THR A 135 -10.77 5.66 -6.16
CA THR A 135 -12.00 6.13 -6.84
C THR A 135 -13.18 6.40 -5.89
N GLY A 136 -12.96 6.50 -4.58
CA GLY A 136 -13.96 6.93 -3.59
C GLY A 136 -14.99 5.88 -3.16
N ALA A 137 -14.79 4.59 -3.49
CA ALA A 137 -15.79 3.55 -3.22
C ALA A 137 -16.06 3.32 -1.73
N PHE A 138 -15.02 3.38 -0.88
CA PHE A 138 -15.17 3.24 0.57
C PHE A 138 -15.78 4.51 1.17
N ALA A 139 -15.34 5.71 0.72
CA ALA A 139 -15.92 6.99 1.11
C ALA A 139 -17.43 7.02 0.85
N ASP A 140 -17.88 6.62 -0.37
CA ASP A 140 -19.29 6.51 -0.73
C ASP A 140 -20.05 5.56 0.21
N ALA A 141 -19.51 4.38 0.43
CA ALA A 141 -20.16 3.38 1.28
C ALA A 141 -20.30 3.84 2.74
N MET A 142 -19.30 4.57 3.28
CA MET A 142 -19.36 5.12 4.64
C MET A 142 -20.30 6.31 4.72
N THR A 143 -20.36 7.18 3.70
CA THR A 143 -21.31 8.27 3.60
C THR A 143 -22.76 7.76 3.59
N LYS A 144 -23.05 6.72 2.82
CA LYS A 144 -24.36 6.03 2.78
C LYS A 144 -24.74 5.40 4.14
N LYS A 145 -23.77 5.04 4.94
CA LYS A 145 -23.97 4.58 6.32
C LYS A 145 -24.11 5.73 7.33
N GLY A 146 -24.06 6.99 6.86
CA GLY A 146 -24.31 8.21 7.64
C GLY A 146 -23.08 8.76 8.36
N TRP A 147 -21.86 8.38 7.98
CA TRP A 147 -20.62 9.00 8.46
C TRP A 147 -20.36 10.32 7.71
N LYS A 148 -19.77 11.28 8.39
CA LYS A 148 -19.21 12.48 7.74
C LYS A 148 -17.80 12.13 7.25
N VAL A 149 -17.66 11.94 5.93
CA VAL A 149 -16.40 11.46 5.34
C VAL A 149 -15.61 12.63 4.78
N THR A 150 -14.33 12.74 5.19
CA THR A 150 -13.29 13.49 4.49
C THR A 150 -12.40 12.45 3.83
N ALA A 151 -12.08 12.59 2.54
CA ALA A 151 -11.27 11.62 1.83
C ALA A 151 -10.20 12.30 0.99
N LEU A 152 -8.96 11.79 1.07
CA LEU A 152 -7.77 12.32 0.40
C LEU A 152 -7.28 11.31 -0.64
N GLU A 153 -6.91 11.83 -1.82
CA GLU A 153 -6.36 11.01 -2.91
C GLU A 153 -5.33 11.83 -3.71
N PRO A 154 -4.09 11.34 -3.89
CA PRO A 154 -3.07 12.07 -4.64
C PRO A 154 -3.37 12.15 -6.15
N ASP A 155 -3.93 11.09 -6.76
CA ASP A 155 -4.17 11.04 -8.20
C ASP A 155 -5.40 11.85 -8.63
N ALA A 156 -5.19 12.89 -9.45
CA ALA A 156 -6.25 13.76 -9.93
C ALA A 156 -7.29 13.00 -10.78
N THR A 157 -6.86 11.99 -11.54
CA THR A 157 -7.76 11.17 -12.37
C THR A 157 -8.69 10.34 -11.50
N SER A 158 -8.20 9.78 -10.41
CA SER A 158 -8.99 9.03 -9.42
C SER A 158 -9.97 9.95 -8.70
N ARG A 159 -9.56 11.19 -8.33
CA ARG A 159 -10.47 12.19 -7.74
C ARG A 159 -11.61 12.55 -8.69
N GLN A 160 -11.30 12.77 -9.98
CA GLN A 160 -12.31 13.06 -11.00
C GLN A 160 -13.31 11.91 -11.15
N LYS A 161 -12.84 10.65 -11.20
CA LYS A 161 -13.70 9.46 -11.25
C LYS A 161 -14.59 9.32 -10.03
N ALA A 162 -14.12 9.67 -8.83
CA ALA A 162 -14.94 9.67 -7.61
C ALA A 162 -16.08 10.68 -7.70
N LEU A 163 -15.79 11.87 -8.19
CA LEU A 163 -16.79 12.91 -8.42
C LEU A 163 -17.86 12.46 -9.43
N GLU A 164 -17.44 11.94 -10.57
CA GLU A 164 -18.35 11.49 -11.64
C GLU A 164 -19.23 10.31 -11.20
N LYS A 165 -18.64 9.34 -10.48
CA LYS A 165 -19.32 8.08 -10.15
C LYS A 165 -20.17 8.15 -8.89
N TYR A 166 -19.71 8.88 -7.88
CA TYR A 166 -20.32 8.89 -6.55
C TYR A 166 -20.76 10.29 -6.09
N ASN A 167 -20.49 11.33 -6.88
CA ASN A 167 -20.70 12.73 -6.52
C ASN A 167 -19.98 13.12 -5.21
N ILE A 168 -18.76 12.56 -5.01
CA ILE A 168 -17.91 12.83 -3.85
C ILE A 168 -16.66 13.59 -4.30
N ALA A 169 -16.46 14.79 -3.76
CA ALA A 169 -15.26 15.57 -3.97
C ALA A 169 -14.15 15.06 -3.02
N LEU A 170 -13.14 14.40 -3.58
CA LEU A 170 -11.93 14.01 -2.85
C LEU A 170 -10.94 15.16 -2.85
N LEU A 171 -10.26 15.36 -1.72
CA LEU A 171 -9.22 16.39 -1.58
C LEU A 171 -7.85 15.85 -2.05
N PRO A 172 -6.95 16.71 -2.52
CA PRO A 172 -5.55 16.38 -2.72
C PRO A 172 -4.87 15.94 -1.42
N ILE A 173 -3.85 15.10 -1.52
CA ILE A 173 -3.15 14.57 -0.33
C ILE A 173 -2.41 15.65 0.48
N GLU A 174 -2.04 16.74 -0.16
CA GLU A 174 -1.39 17.90 0.43
C GLU A 174 -2.23 18.53 1.55
N ASN A 175 -3.56 18.45 1.44
CA ASN A 175 -4.50 18.96 2.44
C ASN A 175 -4.44 18.19 3.78
N LEU A 176 -3.74 17.04 3.86
CA LEU A 176 -3.58 16.28 5.11
C LEU A 176 -3.07 17.15 6.26
N ASN A 177 -2.13 18.06 5.96
CA ASN A 177 -1.51 18.94 6.97
C ASN A 177 -2.36 20.19 7.31
N GLU A 178 -3.40 20.46 6.53
CA GLU A 178 -4.30 21.59 6.71
C GLU A 178 -5.55 21.23 7.53
N LEU A 179 -5.77 19.92 7.73
CA LEU A 179 -6.93 19.43 8.48
C LEU A 179 -6.81 19.80 9.97
N PRO A 180 -7.92 20.25 10.60
CA PRO A 180 -7.89 20.66 12.00
C PRO A 180 -7.66 19.46 12.93
N PRO A 181 -6.94 19.66 14.05
CA PRO A 181 -6.59 18.59 14.99
C PRO A 181 -7.82 18.03 15.71
N SER A 182 -7.70 16.79 16.19
CA SER A 182 -8.70 16.12 17.02
C SER A 182 -10.12 16.12 16.43
N GLN A 183 -10.24 15.94 15.12
CA GLN A 183 -11.53 15.98 14.40
C GLN A 183 -12.11 14.59 14.13
N TYR A 184 -11.27 13.56 14.00
CA TYR A 184 -11.70 12.28 13.47
C TYR A 184 -11.83 11.20 14.54
N GLU A 185 -12.98 10.52 14.52
CA GLU A 185 -13.19 9.28 15.27
C GLU A 185 -12.40 8.14 14.65
N ILE A 186 -12.30 8.15 13.31
CA ILE A 186 -11.57 7.10 12.57
C ILE A 186 -10.72 7.74 11.48
N ILE A 187 -9.50 7.22 11.33
CA ILE A 187 -8.66 7.43 10.14
C ILE A 187 -8.41 6.07 9.51
N THR A 188 -8.59 5.92 8.20
CA THR A 188 -8.40 4.67 7.47
C THR A 188 -7.37 4.79 6.37
N LEU A 189 -6.51 3.77 6.25
CA LEU A 189 -5.57 3.57 5.14
C LEU A 189 -5.68 2.12 4.64
N TRP A 190 -6.11 1.95 3.40
CA TRP A 190 -6.28 0.63 2.79
C TRP A 190 -5.22 0.42 1.72
N HIS A 191 -4.09 -0.21 2.06
CA HIS A 191 -2.91 -0.36 1.18
C HIS A 191 -2.37 0.99 0.69
N VAL A 192 -1.98 1.83 1.63
CA VAL A 192 -1.47 3.18 1.37
C VAL A 192 -0.15 3.44 2.08
N LEU A 193 -0.01 2.95 3.33
CA LEU A 193 1.14 3.31 4.17
C LEU A 193 2.47 2.82 3.57
N GLU A 194 2.43 1.71 2.84
CA GLU A 194 3.58 1.15 2.12
C GLU A 194 4.10 2.04 0.99
N HIS A 195 3.28 2.98 0.48
CA HIS A 195 3.63 3.87 -0.64
C HIS A 195 4.12 5.25 -0.21
N VAL A 196 3.97 5.63 1.05
CA VAL A 196 4.22 7.02 1.47
C VAL A 196 5.71 7.31 1.63
N HIS A 197 6.22 8.38 1.00
CA HIS A 197 7.62 8.78 1.13
C HIS A 197 7.95 9.38 2.51
N GLU A 198 6.96 9.99 3.15
CA GLU A 198 7.11 10.78 4.38
C GLU A 198 6.42 10.08 5.55
N LEU A 199 6.79 8.81 5.82
CA LEU A 199 6.17 7.95 6.82
C LEU A 199 6.03 8.63 8.19
N GLU A 200 7.07 9.35 8.62
CA GLU A 200 7.07 10.08 9.89
C GLU A 200 6.03 11.20 9.93
N ALA A 201 5.95 12.01 8.87
CA ALA A 201 4.99 13.11 8.78
C ALA A 201 3.54 12.60 8.82
N TYR A 202 3.25 11.50 8.10
CA TYR A 202 1.94 10.87 8.09
C TYR A 202 1.55 10.36 9.48
N MET A 203 2.44 9.65 10.18
CA MET A 203 2.14 9.13 11.51
C MET A 203 1.92 10.25 12.55
N LYS A 204 2.70 11.35 12.47
CA LYS A 204 2.49 12.55 13.30
C LYS A 204 1.14 13.21 12.99
N ALA A 205 0.80 13.35 11.70
CA ALA A 205 -0.48 13.90 11.28
C ALA A 205 -1.65 13.06 11.81
N PHE A 206 -1.61 11.72 11.65
CA PHE A 206 -2.66 10.84 12.15
C PHE A 206 -2.82 10.94 13.66
N HIS A 207 -1.72 10.96 14.41
CA HIS A 207 -1.81 11.16 15.86
C HIS A 207 -2.48 12.49 16.20
N ASN A 208 -2.16 13.57 15.50
CA ASN A 208 -2.73 14.91 15.76
C ASN A 208 -4.23 14.99 15.38
N LEU A 209 -4.60 14.42 14.24
CA LEU A 209 -5.94 14.49 13.67
C LEU A 209 -6.98 13.62 14.39
N LEU A 210 -6.55 12.51 15.00
CA LEU A 210 -7.41 11.63 15.77
C LEU A 210 -7.91 12.30 17.05
N LYS A 211 -9.17 12.08 17.38
CA LYS A 211 -9.72 12.36 18.72
C LYS A 211 -9.02 11.50 19.79
N PRO A 212 -9.10 11.84 21.08
CA PRO A 212 -8.46 11.06 22.14
C PRO A 212 -8.84 9.56 22.11
N ASN A 213 -10.11 9.23 21.86
CA ASN A 213 -10.61 7.86 21.74
C ASN A 213 -10.73 7.39 20.29
N GLY A 214 -10.13 8.11 19.36
CA GLY A 214 -10.16 7.82 17.93
C GLY A 214 -9.36 6.56 17.59
N ARG A 215 -9.62 6.02 16.40
CA ARG A 215 -9.02 4.78 15.91
C ARG A 215 -8.33 5.02 14.57
N LEU A 216 -7.07 4.59 14.49
CA LEU A 216 -6.33 4.53 13.26
C LEU A 216 -6.41 3.09 12.73
N VAL A 217 -6.89 2.94 11.50
CA VAL A 217 -7.03 1.65 10.83
C VAL A 217 -6.10 1.62 9.63
N ILE A 218 -5.12 0.73 9.67
CA ILE A 218 -4.12 0.58 8.61
C ILE A 218 -4.13 -0.86 8.11
N ALA A 219 -4.36 -1.04 6.81
CA ALA A 219 -4.17 -2.31 6.14
C ALA A 219 -2.91 -2.25 5.29
N VAL A 220 -1.99 -3.20 5.49
CA VAL A 220 -0.74 -3.32 4.72
C VAL A 220 -0.39 -4.78 4.45
N PRO A 221 0.35 -5.08 3.37
CA PRO A 221 0.93 -6.40 3.13
C PRO A 221 1.90 -6.79 4.24
N ASN A 222 1.99 -8.09 4.50
CA ASN A 222 2.83 -8.68 5.54
C ASN A 222 3.85 -9.65 4.94
N TYR A 223 5.10 -9.23 4.83
CA TYR A 223 6.17 -10.05 4.25
C TYR A 223 6.53 -11.30 5.09
N THR A 224 6.02 -11.40 6.32
CA THR A 224 6.21 -12.58 7.18
C THR A 224 5.14 -13.65 6.99
N SER A 225 4.18 -13.43 6.10
CA SER A 225 3.13 -14.39 5.75
C SER A 225 3.70 -15.64 5.06
N TYR A 226 2.88 -16.71 5.01
CA TYR A 226 3.31 -17.95 4.36
C TYR A 226 3.53 -17.78 2.86
N ASP A 227 2.65 -17.08 2.16
CA ASP A 227 2.77 -16.80 0.73
C ASP A 227 4.01 -15.96 0.42
N ALA A 228 4.34 -14.95 1.24
CA ALA A 228 5.58 -14.19 1.10
C ALA A 228 6.83 -15.07 1.24
N GLN A 229 6.86 -15.96 2.25
CA GLN A 229 7.96 -16.89 2.47
C GLN A 229 8.09 -17.93 1.34
N PHE A 230 6.97 -18.35 0.75
CA PHE A 230 6.93 -19.28 -0.36
C PHE A 230 7.44 -18.65 -1.66
N TYR A 231 6.95 -17.45 -2.02
CA TYR A 231 7.29 -16.80 -3.28
C TYR A 231 8.63 -16.05 -3.25
N LYS A 232 9.11 -15.67 -2.08
CA LYS A 232 10.38 -14.95 -1.89
C LYS A 232 10.45 -13.73 -2.82
N LYS A 233 11.52 -13.62 -3.64
CA LYS A 233 11.71 -12.50 -4.57
C LYS A 233 10.58 -12.29 -5.59
N TYR A 234 9.75 -13.30 -5.82
CA TYR A 234 8.60 -13.23 -6.72
C TYR A 234 7.30 -12.86 -6.00
N TRP A 235 7.34 -12.65 -4.68
CA TRP A 235 6.14 -12.26 -3.95
C TRP A 235 5.61 -10.92 -4.47
N ALA A 236 4.39 -10.95 -5.05
CA ALA A 236 3.87 -9.81 -5.80
C ALA A 236 3.62 -8.58 -4.92
N ALA A 237 3.41 -8.77 -3.61
CA ALA A 237 3.22 -7.63 -2.72
C ALA A 237 4.53 -6.95 -2.27
N TYR A 238 5.70 -7.37 -2.78
CA TYR A 238 6.86 -6.47 -2.75
C TYR A 238 6.64 -5.26 -3.66
N ASP A 239 6.02 -5.43 -4.81
CA ASP A 239 5.63 -4.37 -5.76
C ASP A 239 6.62 -3.20 -5.85
N VAL A 240 7.92 -3.53 -5.96
CA VAL A 240 8.99 -2.53 -6.04
C VAL A 240 8.95 -1.76 -7.37
N PRO A 241 9.27 -0.47 -7.38
CA PRO A 241 9.57 0.39 -6.24
C PRO A 241 8.35 1.13 -5.67
N ARG A 242 7.12 0.79 -6.06
CA ARG A 242 5.87 1.44 -5.61
C ARG A 242 5.65 1.23 -4.12
N HIS A 243 5.89 0.02 -3.59
CA HIS A 243 5.97 -0.21 -2.16
C HIS A 243 7.37 0.17 -1.66
N LEU A 244 7.45 1.22 -0.89
CA LEU A 244 8.69 1.71 -0.28
C LEU A 244 9.02 0.94 1.00
N TYR A 245 7.99 0.50 1.72
CA TYR A 245 8.09 -0.21 3.00
C TYR A 245 7.35 -1.54 2.93
N HIS A 246 7.93 -2.55 3.59
CA HIS A 246 7.33 -3.88 3.74
C HIS A 246 7.26 -4.19 5.23
N PHE A 247 6.04 -4.27 5.72
CA PHE A 247 5.79 -4.36 7.14
C PHE A 247 5.74 -5.81 7.63
N SER A 248 6.27 -6.02 8.84
CA SER A 248 5.95 -7.16 9.70
C SER A 248 5.04 -6.69 10.84
N PRO A 249 4.35 -7.59 11.56
CA PRO A 249 3.62 -7.22 12.78
C PRO A 249 4.52 -6.54 13.83
N LEU A 250 5.79 -6.94 13.93
CA LEU A 250 6.75 -6.31 14.84
C LEU A 250 7.13 -4.89 14.38
N ALA A 251 7.37 -4.69 13.08
CA ALA A 251 7.64 -3.35 12.53
C ALA A 251 6.47 -2.39 12.77
N MET A 252 5.23 -2.86 12.57
CA MET A 252 4.03 -2.07 12.86
C MET A 252 3.89 -1.75 14.35
N HIS A 253 4.27 -2.68 15.24
CA HIS A 253 4.31 -2.40 16.68
C HIS A 253 5.33 -1.30 17.02
N TYR A 254 6.55 -1.38 16.50
CA TYR A 254 7.57 -0.34 16.68
C TYR A 254 7.10 1.01 16.13
N LEU A 255 6.48 1.02 14.94
CA LEU A 255 5.94 2.22 14.33
C LEU A 255 4.86 2.87 15.22
N ALA A 256 3.86 2.11 15.65
CA ALA A 256 2.80 2.61 16.51
C ALA A 256 3.37 3.17 17.84
N LYS A 257 4.26 2.41 18.50
CA LYS A 257 4.89 2.81 19.76
C LYS A 257 5.70 4.10 19.64
N LYS A 258 6.46 4.30 18.55
CA LYS A 258 7.22 5.53 18.28
C LYS A 258 6.34 6.78 18.34
N TYR A 259 5.08 6.66 17.90
CA TYR A 259 4.11 7.76 17.88
C TYR A 259 3.10 7.71 19.03
N LYS A 260 3.44 7.09 20.16
CA LYS A 260 2.60 7.01 21.38
C LYS A 260 1.22 6.40 21.09
N MET A 261 1.20 5.38 20.27
CA MET A 261 0.02 4.60 19.91
C MET A 261 0.25 3.12 20.16
N SER A 262 -0.82 2.35 20.31
CA SER A 262 -0.80 0.91 20.52
C SER A 262 -1.74 0.18 19.58
N ILE A 263 -1.30 -0.96 19.07
CA ILE A 263 -2.15 -1.88 18.28
C ILE A 263 -3.06 -2.61 19.26
N VAL A 264 -4.38 -2.51 19.06
CA VAL A 264 -5.39 -3.15 19.91
C VAL A 264 -6.03 -4.36 19.23
N GLN A 265 -6.03 -4.40 17.90
CA GLN A 265 -6.55 -5.54 17.15
C GLN A 265 -5.78 -5.73 15.84
N LYS A 266 -5.67 -6.98 15.39
CA LYS A 266 -5.13 -7.39 14.10
C LYS A 266 -6.12 -8.32 13.41
N ILE A 267 -6.47 -8.03 12.14
CA ILE A 267 -7.45 -8.79 11.36
C ILE A 267 -6.82 -9.17 10.03
N PRO A 268 -6.72 -10.46 9.69
CA PRO A 268 -6.26 -10.90 8.38
C PRO A 268 -7.21 -10.51 7.24
N MET A 269 -6.65 -10.16 6.09
CA MET A 269 -7.39 -9.95 4.85
C MET A 269 -7.39 -11.24 4.02
N TRP A 270 -8.52 -11.97 4.05
CA TRP A 270 -8.62 -13.36 3.56
C TRP A 270 -8.44 -13.55 2.06
N PHE A 271 -8.74 -12.53 1.25
CA PHE A 271 -8.66 -12.64 -0.21
C PHE A 271 -7.30 -12.27 -0.79
N ASP A 272 -6.50 -11.52 -0.03
CA ASP A 272 -5.22 -11.01 -0.50
C ASP A 272 -4.22 -12.13 -0.77
N SER A 273 -4.21 -13.19 0.05
CA SER A 273 -3.33 -14.34 -0.15
C SER A 273 -3.54 -15.01 -1.52
N PHE A 274 -4.77 -15.10 -1.99
CA PHE A 274 -5.08 -15.68 -3.31
C PHE A 274 -4.65 -14.74 -4.44
N TYR A 275 -4.98 -13.46 -4.32
CA TYR A 275 -4.65 -12.45 -5.32
C TYR A 275 -3.15 -12.29 -5.47
N VAL A 276 -2.43 -12.12 -4.36
CA VAL A 276 -0.97 -11.98 -4.34
C VAL A 276 -0.29 -13.23 -4.86
N SER A 277 -0.77 -14.43 -4.47
CA SER A 277 -0.23 -15.70 -4.98
C SER A 277 -0.41 -15.83 -6.50
N LEU A 278 -1.58 -15.45 -7.03
CA LEU A 278 -1.85 -15.51 -8.47
C LEU A 278 -0.92 -14.58 -9.25
N LEU A 279 -0.70 -13.35 -8.77
CA LEU A 279 0.24 -12.41 -9.39
C LEU A 279 1.68 -12.93 -9.27
N SER A 280 2.07 -13.52 -8.15
CA SER A 280 3.40 -14.09 -7.96
C SER A 280 3.69 -15.22 -8.94
N GLU A 281 2.70 -16.08 -9.23
CA GLU A 281 2.82 -17.11 -10.27
C GLU A 281 2.91 -16.52 -11.68
N LYS A 282 2.20 -15.42 -11.94
CA LYS A 282 2.34 -14.67 -13.19
C LYS A 282 3.76 -14.15 -13.38
N TYR A 283 4.38 -13.62 -12.32
CA TYR A 283 5.79 -13.17 -12.34
C TYR A 283 6.76 -14.32 -12.61
N LYS A 284 6.47 -15.52 -12.08
CA LYS A 284 7.22 -16.74 -12.35
C LYS A 284 6.95 -17.36 -13.73
N LYS A 285 5.96 -16.87 -14.47
CA LYS A 285 5.55 -17.36 -15.81
C LYS A 285 5.19 -18.85 -15.82
N THR A 286 4.49 -19.34 -14.80
CA THR A 286 4.25 -20.78 -14.57
C THR A 286 2.98 -21.33 -15.22
N GLY A 287 2.21 -20.51 -15.92
CA GLY A 287 1.02 -20.92 -16.67
C GLY A 287 -0.10 -21.51 -15.79
N PHE A 288 -0.86 -22.47 -16.35
CA PHE A 288 -2.04 -23.04 -15.69
C PHE A 288 -1.72 -23.76 -14.36
N LEU A 289 -0.63 -24.54 -14.31
CA LEU A 289 -0.21 -25.19 -13.07
C LEU A 289 0.12 -24.18 -11.95
N GLY A 290 0.59 -22.98 -12.33
CA GLY A 290 0.78 -21.89 -11.40
C GLY A 290 -0.52 -21.40 -10.76
N MET A 291 -1.64 -21.39 -11.49
CA MET A 291 -2.94 -21.01 -10.93
C MET A 291 -3.41 -21.98 -9.84
N ILE A 292 -3.23 -23.28 -10.05
CA ILE A 292 -3.56 -24.32 -9.04
C ILE A 292 -2.67 -24.11 -7.81
N ARG A 293 -1.36 -23.92 -8.01
CA ARG A 293 -0.43 -23.68 -6.92
C ARG A 293 -0.74 -22.39 -6.16
N ALA A 294 -1.09 -21.30 -6.86
CA ALA A 294 -1.50 -20.04 -6.24
C ALA A 294 -2.71 -20.24 -5.31
N PHE A 295 -3.69 -21.00 -5.75
CA PHE A 295 -4.84 -21.33 -4.92
C PHE A 295 -4.45 -22.12 -3.67
N LEU A 296 -3.62 -23.16 -3.81
CA LEU A 296 -3.16 -23.98 -2.68
C LEU A 296 -2.32 -23.16 -1.69
N VAL A 297 -1.40 -22.31 -2.18
CA VAL A 297 -0.60 -21.41 -1.34
C VAL A 297 -1.51 -20.42 -0.61
N GLY A 298 -2.50 -19.85 -1.29
CA GLY A 298 -3.49 -18.97 -0.67
C GLY A 298 -4.27 -19.66 0.45
N CYS A 299 -4.73 -20.90 0.23
CA CYS A 299 -5.40 -21.70 1.25
C CYS A 299 -4.50 -21.95 2.47
N ILE A 300 -3.25 -22.36 2.25
CA ILE A 300 -2.30 -22.61 3.35
C ILE A 300 -2.00 -21.32 4.11
N SER A 301 -1.80 -20.20 3.39
CA SER A 301 -1.58 -18.90 4.02
C SER A 301 -2.75 -18.51 4.93
N ASN A 302 -3.99 -18.68 4.45
CA ASN A 302 -5.18 -18.40 5.24
C ASN A 302 -5.35 -19.35 6.43
N LEU A 303 -5.05 -20.65 6.30
CA LEU A 303 -5.07 -21.59 7.42
C LEU A 303 -4.08 -21.18 8.52
N LYS A 304 -2.89 -20.70 8.13
CA LYS A 304 -1.92 -20.15 9.10
C LYS A 304 -2.41 -18.85 9.74
N ALA A 305 -3.11 -18.01 8.98
CA ALA A 305 -3.69 -16.76 9.49
C ALA A 305 -4.87 -17.01 10.45
N LEU A 306 -5.64 -18.11 10.27
CA LEU A 306 -6.67 -18.54 11.22
C LEU A 306 -6.08 -18.92 12.58
N GLN A 307 -4.89 -19.54 12.58
CA GLN A 307 -4.20 -19.92 13.82
C GLN A 307 -3.56 -18.71 14.52
N ASN A 308 -3.05 -17.75 13.72
CA ASN A 308 -2.40 -16.55 14.20
C ASN A 308 -2.56 -15.42 13.17
N ALA A 309 -3.27 -14.34 13.55
CA ALA A 309 -3.50 -13.19 12.69
C ALA A 309 -2.21 -12.55 12.13
N ASP A 310 -1.08 -12.70 12.85
CA ASP A 310 0.25 -12.23 12.42
C ASP A 310 0.79 -12.95 11.17
N ARG A 311 0.11 -14.02 10.73
CA ARG A 311 0.45 -14.79 9.54
C ARG A 311 -0.39 -14.46 8.32
N GLY A 312 -1.32 -13.49 8.42
CA GLY A 312 -2.11 -13.02 7.27
C GLY A 312 -1.23 -12.44 6.17
N SER A 313 -1.60 -12.67 4.91
CA SER A 313 -0.91 -12.09 3.72
C SER A 313 -0.92 -10.56 3.74
N SER A 314 -2.08 -9.98 4.08
CA SER A 314 -2.24 -8.60 4.49
C SER A 314 -2.96 -8.55 5.83
N ILE A 315 -2.65 -7.55 6.65
CA ILE A 315 -3.21 -7.40 7.99
C ILE A 315 -3.79 -6.01 8.14
N ILE A 316 -5.01 -5.94 8.68
CA ILE A 316 -5.63 -4.71 9.16
C ILE A 316 -5.22 -4.54 10.63
N TYR A 317 -4.62 -3.42 10.95
CA TYR A 317 -4.25 -3.01 12.30
C TYR A 317 -5.23 -1.95 12.79
N GLU A 318 -5.94 -2.22 13.90
CA GLU A 318 -6.62 -1.20 14.69
C GLU A 318 -5.63 -0.65 15.72
N ILE A 319 -5.41 0.65 15.69
CA ILE A 319 -4.42 1.36 16.49
C ILE A 319 -5.12 2.48 17.25
N ARG A 320 -4.77 2.70 18.50
CA ARG A 320 -5.31 3.78 19.35
C ARG A 320 -4.18 4.59 19.97
N LYS A 321 -4.48 5.86 20.28
CA LYS A 321 -3.59 6.67 21.12
C LYS A 321 -3.45 6.02 22.51
N ASN A 322 -2.23 6.05 23.04
CA ASN A 322 -2.02 5.70 24.44
C ASN A 322 -2.72 6.74 25.31
N GLN A 323 -3.47 6.30 26.29
CA GLN A 323 -4.03 7.23 27.29
C GLN A 323 -2.87 7.86 28.06
N VAL A 324 -2.89 9.18 28.16
CA VAL A 324 -2.00 9.89 29.08
C VAL A 324 -2.61 9.65 30.47
N LEU A 325 -1.92 8.83 31.26
CA LEU A 325 -2.25 8.62 32.68
C LEU A 325 -1.95 9.90 33.46
#